data_5a9a0c17042a8eab9ff821103fb58bba
#
_entry.id   5a9a0c17042a8eab9ff821103fb58bba
#
_cell.length_a   1.000
_cell.length_b   1.000
_cell.length_c   1.000
_cell.angle_alpha   90.00
_cell.angle_beta   90.00
_cell.angle_gamma   90.00
#
_symmetry.space_group_name_H-M   'P 1'
#
loop_
_entity.id
_entity.type
_entity.pdbx_description
1 polymer ?
#
loop_
_entity_poly.entity_id
_entity_poly.type
_entity_poly.pdbx_seq_one_letter_code
_entity_poly.pdbx_strand_id
1 'polypeptide(L)'
;MGYVVLHLDKSPSNEAAMTAHIARTQMPPNADPSRTHLNRELIAFPEGVADRTEAINYRLAHAGLTRKIGKNQVRVIRVMLTGSPEDMKRIEAEGKLDQWCADNLAWLNKTFGADNVVSVVLHRDESTPHIHAAVVPIVTGERRKVKEKRIPDKPGKKKYRKKSPDAVRLCNDDVMSRVKLKEYQDTYAEAMAGYGLQRGIDGSVARHISTQEFYRNAIAGQKNLQDNIDALLRIEEQKRQAVERLKQQEQEARTGYEQAKAMREHKTAELEATEHELKAVKGELKTEKLKSAAAEVGFNIVEGIGSLVGTSKVKRQEQQIGALRQEIGRAHV
;
A
#
# COMPACT_ATOMS: atom_id res chain seq x y z
N MET A 1 14.38 4.08 -15.80
CA MET A 1 14.15 5.51 -16.09
C MET A 1 12.92 5.94 -15.33
N GLY A 2 13.05 6.97 -14.52
CA GLY A 2 11.95 7.52 -13.75
C GLY A 2 11.23 8.66 -14.47
N TYR A 3 10.23 9.19 -13.79
CA TYR A 3 9.39 10.24 -14.36
C TYR A 3 9.67 11.58 -13.69
N VAL A 4 9.57 12.67 -14.47
CA VAL A 4 9.46 14.01 -13.90
C VAL A 4 8.13 14.17 -13.18
N VAL A 5 8.12 14.94 -12.10
CA VAL A 5 6.91 15.35 -11.40
C VAL A 5 6.84 16.88 -11.42
N LEU A 6 5.87 17.39 -12.17
CA LEU A 6 5.53 18.79 -12.24
C LEU A 6 4.08 18.97 -11.81
N HIS A 7 3.87 19.63 -10.69
CA HIS A 7 2.55 19.94 -10.17
C HIS A 7 2.35 21.45 -10.05
N LEU A 8 1.19 21.94 -10.52
CA LEU A 8 0.80 23.34 -10.41
C LEU A 8 -0.54 23.45 -9.69
N ASP A 9 -0.60 24.29 -8.67
CA ASP A 9 -1.82 24.54 -7.90
C ASP A 9 -2.13 26.04 -7.84
N LYS A 10 -3.44 26.39 -7.90
CA LYS A 10 -3.94 27.75 -7.86
C LYS A 10 -4.20 28.20 -6.44
N SER A 11 -3.64 29.32 -6.02
CA SER A 11 -3.97 29.88 -4.72
C SER A 11 -4.63 31.27 -4.85
N PRO A 12 -5.92 31.35 -4.52
CA PRO A 12 -6.63 32.63 -4.44
C PRO A 12 -6.54 33.28 -3.07
N SER A 13 -6.08 32.55 -2.04
CA SER A 13 -6.18 32.92 -0.64
C SER A 13 -4.85 33.36 -0.02
N ASN A 14 -4.86 33.51 1.30
CA ASN A 14 -3.70 33.82 2.10
C ASN A 14 -2.65 32.70 1.99
N GLU A 15 -1.41 33.07 1.68
CA GLU A 15 -0.26 32.17 1.53
C GLU A 15 0.50 31.95 2.84
N ALA A 16 0.10 32.56 3.95
CA ALA A 16 0.83 32.48 5.22
C ALA A 16 1.06 31.03 5.69
N ALA A 17 0.06 30.17 5.62
CA ALA A 17 0.20 28.76 6.01
C ALA A 17 1.18 28.00 5.10
N MET A 18 1.16 28.27 3.79
CA MET A 18 2.12 27.66 2.87
C MET A 18 3.52 28.24 3.06
N THR A 19 3.63 29.53 3.35
CA THR A 19 4.91 30.18 3.69
C THR A 19 5.49 29.56 4.97
N ALA A 20 4.67 29.38 6.01
CA ALA A 20 5.08 28.72 7.25
C ALA A 20 5.53 27.25 7.02
N HIS A 21 4.82 26.51 6.17
CA HIS A 21 5.21 25.17 5.78
C HIS A 21 6.54 25.13 5.02
N ILE A 22 6.72 25.98 4.02
CA ILE A 22 7.95 26.02 3.20
C ILE A 22 9.14 26.52 4.04
N ALA A 23 8.96 27.55 4.87
CA ALA A 23 10.00 28.08 5.75
C ALA A 23 10.26 27.21 6.99
N ARG A 24 9.52 26.10 7.17
CA ARG A 24 9.60 25.20 8.34
C ARG A 24 9.35 25.89 9.70
N THR A 25 8.66 27.03 9.71
CA THR A 25 8.13 27.60 10.95
C THR A 25 6.94 26.80 11.48
N GLN A 26 6.29 26.04 10.59
CA GLN A 26 5.36 24.97 10.92
C GLN A 26 5.88 23.67 10.31
N MET A 27 6.40 22.78 11.17
CA MET A 27 6.99 21.50 10.76
C MET A 27 5.91 20.52 10.33
N PRO A 28 5.96 19.94 9.10
CA PRO A 28 5.07 18.86 8.71
C PRO A 28 5.52 17.52 9.28
N PRO A 29 4.59 16.57 9.51
CA PRO A 29 4.91 15.28 10.15
C PRO A 29 5.89 14.39 9.36
N ASN A 30 6.02 14.62 8.06
CA ASN A 30 6.88 13.86 7.14
C ASN A 30 8.26 14.48 6.94
N ALA A 31 8.56 15.62 7.58
CA ALA A 31 9.89 16.22 7.53
C ALA A 31 10.74 15.77 8.70
N ASP A 32 12.02 15.56 8.44
CA ASP A 32 13.05 15.27 9.45
C ASP A 32 13.69 16.55 9.96
N PRO A 33 13.43 16.96 11.23
CA PRO A 33 13.96 18.19 11.79
C PRO A 33 15.50 18.27 11.77
N SER A 34 16.18 17.12 11.86
CA SER A 34 17.64 17.07 11.85
C SER A 34 18.23 17.44 10.48
N ARG A 35 17.44 17.34 9.41
CA ARG A 35 17.83 17.62 8.02
C ARG A 35 17.34 18.98 7.51
N THR A 36 16.56 19.74 8.28
CA THR A 36 15.99 21.04 7.85
C THR A 36 17.08 22.04 7.45
N HIS A 37 18.25 21.96 8.04
CA HIS A 37 19.40 22.79 7.66
C HIS A 37 19.93 22.56 6.23
N LEU A 38 19.49 21.46 5.56
CA LEU A 38 19.83 21.15 4.18
C LEU A 38 18.87 21.84 3.18
N ASN A 39 17.75 22.38 3.66
CA ASN A 39 16.83 23.15 2.82
C ASN A 39 17.47 24.47 2.42
N ARG A 40 17.15 24.94 1.22
CA ARG A 40 17.84 26.08 0.65
C ARG A 40 16.93 26.94 -0.22
N GLU A 41 16.95 28.26 0.00
CA GLU A 41 16.43 29.23 -0.95
C GLU A 41 17.34 29.28 -2.20
N LEU A 42 16.74 29.19 -3.38
CA LEU A 42 17.48 29.19 -4.66
C LEU A 42 17.51 30.58 -5.31
N ILE A 43 16.67 31.51 -4.85
CA ILE A 43 16.66 32.93 -5.30
C ILE A 43 16.60 33.83 -4.08
N ALA A 44 17.26 34.98 -4.16
CA ALA A 44 17.19 36.01 -3.12
C ALA A 44 15.90 36.82 -3.25
N PHE A 45 15.31 37.18 -2.13
CA PHE A 45 14.22 38.17 -2.10
C PHE A 45 14.72 39.58 -2.39
N PRO A 46 13.86 40.45 -2.92
CA PRO A 46 14.16 41.88 -3.06
C PRO A 46 14.49 42.51 -1.71
N GLU A 47 15.23 43.63 -1.73
CA GLU A 47 15.54 44.39 -0.51
C GLU A 47 14.26 44.78 0.26
N GLY A 48 14.25 44.56 1.55
CA GLY A 48 13.11 44.83 2.42
C GLY A 48 11.98 43.79 2.39
N VAL A 49 12.17 42.66 1.68
CA VAL A 49 11.22 41.55 1.61
C VAL A 49 11.71 40.40 2.49
N ALA A 50 10.97 40.07 3.54
CA ALA A 50 11.41 39.12 4.55
C ALA A 50 11.01 37.67 4.25
N ASP A 51 9.91 37.42 3.52
CA ASP A 51 9.41 36.09 3.29
C ASP A 51 8.71 35.93 1.93
N ARG A 52 8.32 34.69 1.61
CA ARG A 52 7.62 34.30 0.40
C ARG A 52 6.28 35.06 0.22
N THR A 53 5.51 35.29 1.28
CA THR A 53 4.22 35.99 1.20
C THR A 53 4.47 37.49 0.85
N GLU A 54 5.47 38.08 1.44
CA GLU A 54 5.87 39.43 1.11
C GLU A 54 6.43 39.56 -0.31
N ALA A 55 7.20 38.55 -0.80
CA ALA A 55 7.68 38.50 -2.17
C ALA A 55 6.53 38.46 -3.20
N ILE A 56 5.50 37.70 -2.93
CA ILE A 56 4.28 37.65 -3.76
C ILE A 56 3.60 39.03 -3.79
N ASN A 57 3.42 39.66 -2.62
CA ASN A 57 2.79 40.98 -2.51
C ASN A 57 3.65 42.06 -3.16
N TYR A 58 4.96 41.99 -2.99
CA TYR A 58 5.91 42.88 -3.64
C TYR A 58 5.77 42.84 -5.16
N ARG A 59 5.77 41.64 -5.76
CA ARG A 59 5.59 41.45 -7.20
C ARG A 59 4.25 41.99 -7.68
N LEU A 60 3.16 41.73 -6.95
CA LEU A 60 1.83 42.24 -7.29
C LEU A 60 1.77 43.76 -7.27
N ALA A 61 2.43 44.41 -6.29
CA ALA A 61 2.48 45.86 -6.17
C ALA A 61 3.29 46.52 -7.29
N HIS A 62 4.40 45.88 -7.71
CA HIS A 62 5.32 46.42 -8.71
C HIS A 62 5.07 45.92 -10.14
N ALA A 63 4.00 45.13 -10.36
CA ALA A 63 3.67 44.60 -11.68
C ALA A 63 3.08 45.60 -12.66
N GLY A 64 2.80 46.84 -12.26
CA GLY A 64 2.12 47.80 -13.14
C GLY A 64 0.65 47.47 -13.41
N LEU A 65 -0.02 46.77 -12.48
CA LEU A 65 -1.44 46.43 -12.61
C LEU A 65 -2.30 47.70 -12.48
N THR A 66 -3.07 48.00 -13.54
CA THR A 66 -4.00 49.14 -13.56
C THR A 66 -5.37 48.84 -12.97
N ARG A 67 -5.67 47.53 -12.78
CA ARG A 67 -6.96 47.06 -12.27
C ARG A 67 -6.84 46.51 -10.88
N LYS A 68 -7.78 46.85 -9.99
CA LYS A 68 -7.87 46.27 -8.65
C LYS A 68 -7.99 44.76 -8.70
N ILE A 69 -7.20 44.09 -7.88
CA ILE A 69 -7.24 42.61 -7.74
C ILE A 69 -8.53 42.23 -7.02
N GLY A 70 -9.29 41.34 -7.64
CA GLY A 70 -10.55 40.82 -7.09
C GLY A 70 -10.30 39.85 -5.91
N LYS A 71 -11.30 39.71 -5.03
CA LYS A 71 -11.22 38.85 -3.83
C LYS A 71 -10.91 37.40 -4.17
N ASN A 72 -11.48 36.86 -5.23
CA ASN A 72 -11.33 35.46 -5.65
C ASN A 72 -10.32 35.30 -6.80
N GLN A 73 -9.52 36.32 -7.07
CA GLN A 73 -8.52 36.25 -8.14
C GLN A 73 -7.29 35.49 -7.66
N VAL A 74 -6.82 34.51 -8.45
CA VAL A 74 -5.59 33.78 -8.17
C VAL A 74 -4.41 34.74 -8.16
N ARG A 75 -3.70 34.81 -7.06
CA ARG A 75 -2.55 35.70 -6.84
C ARG A 75 -1.23 35.02 -7.11
N VAL A 76 -1.17 33.73 -6.85
CA VAL A 76 0.02 32.92 -7.02
C VAL A 76 -0.33 31.53 -7.52
N ILE A 77 0.53 30.98 -8.33
CA ILE A 77 0.58 29.58 -8.72
C ILE A 77 1.70 28.94 -7.90
N ARG A 78 1.37 27.93 -7.15
CA ARG A 78 2.34 27.07 -6.46
C ARG A 78 2.82 26.03 -7.45
N VAL A 79 4.13 25.88 -7.57
CA VAL A 79 4.74 24.88 -8.45
C VAL A 79 5.59 23.96 -7.60
N MET A 80 5.39 22.66 -7.76
CA MET A 80 6.24 21.64 -7.15
C MET A 80 6.96 20.87 -8.25
N LEU A 81 8.27 20.74 -8.12
CA LEU A 81 9.17 20.12 -9.07
C LEU A 81 9.97 19.03 -8.37
N THR A 82 9.92 17.80 -8.90
CA THR A 82 10.71 16.67 -8.41
C THR A 82 10.78 15.58 -9.48
N GLY A 83 11.26 14.40 -9.13
CA GLY A 83 11.25 13.20 -9.94
C GLY A 83 10.87 11.97 -9.13
N SER A 84 10.91 10.80 -9.76
CA SER A 84 10.74 9.54 -9.06
C SER A 84 11.71 9.41 -7.89
N PRO A 85 11.28 8.90 -6.71
CA PRO A 85 12.12 8.90 -5.50
C PRO A 85 13.50 8.25 -5.69
N GLU A 86 13.57 7.17 -6.43
CA GLU A 86 14.82 6.43 -6.71
C GLU A 86 15.78 7.28 -7.57
N ASP A 87 15.25 7.96 -8.58
CA ASP A 87 16.07 8.82 -9.45
C ASP A 87 16.54 10.08 -8.72
N MET A 88 15.71 10.68 -7.87
CA MET A 88 16.12 11.83 -7.07
C MET A 88 17.22 11.47 -6.07
N LYS A 89 17.15 10.28 -5.44
CA LYS A 89 18.23 9.75 -4.60
C LYS A 89 19.53 9.52 -5.40
N ARG A 90 19.41 9.01 -6.62
CA ARG A 90 20.55 8.83 -7.53
C ARG A 90 21.17 10.17 -7.91
N ILE A 91 20.37 11.16 -8.31
CA ILE A 91 20.84 12.53 -8.66
C ILE A 91 21.58 13.16 -7.49
N GLU A 92 21.06 13.01 -6.26
CA GLU A 92 21.71 13.49 -5.04
C GLU A 92 23.03 12.74 -4.78
N ALA A 93 23.05 11.42 -4.87
CA ALA A 93 24.24 10.59 -4.65
C ALA A 93 25.33 10.85 -5.70
N GLU A 94 24.96 11.17 -6.94
CA GLU A 94 25.89 11.56 -8.02
C GLU A 94 26.42 13.00 -7.88
N GLY A 95 26.00 13.75 -6.84
CA GLY A 95 26.39 15.16 -6.62
C GLY A 95 25.80 16.14 -7.66
N LYS A 96 24.77 15.73 -8.40
CA LYS A 96 24.14 16.53 -9.46
C LYS A 96 22.96 17.38 -8.99
N LEU A 97 22.64 17.38 -7.69
CA LEU A 97 21.45 18.06 -7.17
C LEU A 97 21.52 19.58 -7.37
N ASP A 98 22.68 20.19 -7.25
CA ASP A 98 22.86 21.64 -7.46
C ASP A 98 22.65 22.03 -8.93
N GLN A 99 23.15 21.24 -9.87
CA GLN A 99 22.92 21.46 -11.29
C GLN A 99 21.42 21.24 -11.62
N TRP A 100 20.80 20.21 -11.07
CA TRP A 100 19.36 19.98 -11.20
C TRP A 100 18.54 21.17 -10.69
N CYS A 101 18.91 21.78 -9.55
CA CYS A 101 18.28 22.99 -9.05
C CYS A 101 18.44 24.17 -10.02
N ALA A 102 19.64 24.38 -10.56
CA ALA A 102 19.90 25.46 -11.51
C ALA A 102 19.09 25.30 -12.81
N ASP A 103 18.99 24.08 -13.34
CA ASP A 103 18.22 23.80 -14.55
C ASP A 103 16.70 23.94 -14.30
N ASN A 104 16.20 23.56 -13.11
CA ASN A 104 14.82 23.84 -12.71
C ASN A 104 14.54 25.34 -12.64
N LEU A 105 15.43 26.14 -12.04
CA LEU A 105 15.29 27.58 -11.97
C LEU A 105 15.32 28.20 -13.38
N ALA A 106 16.21 27.74 -14.26
CA ALA A 106 16.28 28.19 -15.65
C ALA A 106 14.97 27.89 -16.40
N TRP A 107 14.42 26.69 -16.24
CA TRP A 107 13.14 26.31 -16.83
C TRP A 107 11.97 27.17 -16.29
N LEU A 108 11.90 27.41 -14.97
CA LEU A 108 10.90 28.28 -14.36
C LEU A 108 10.96 29.70 -14.93
N ASN A 109 12.16 30.28 -15.00
CA ASN A 109 12.38 31.63 -15.52
C ASN A 109 12.01 31.75 -17.00
N LYS A 110 12.39 30.76 -17.81
CA LYS A 110 12.03 30.69 -19.23
C LYS A 110 10.52 30.55 -19.44
N THR A 111 9.86 29.77 -18.60
CA THR A 111 8.43 29.43 -18.76
C THR A 111 7.50 30.50 -18.27
N PHE A 112 7.79 31.12 -17.14
CA PHE A 112 6.89 32.07 -16.45
C PHE A 112 7.41 33.51 -16.47
N GLY A 113 8.67 33.73 -16.84
CA GLY A 113 9.37 35.01 -16.73
C GLY A 113 10.02 35.18 -15.36
N ALA A 114 11.30 35.55 -15.34
CA ALA A 114 12.09 35.65 -14.11
C ALA A 114 11.43 36.54 -13.03
N ASP A 115 10.88 37.69 -13.43
CA ASP A 115 10.18 38.58 -12.49
C ASP A 115 8.94 37.96 -11.82
N ASN A 116 8.34 36.96 -12.45
CA ASN A 116 7.14 36.34 -11.95
C ASN A 116 7.45 35.17 -11.00
N VAL A 117 8.68 34.64 -11.02
CA VAL A 117 9.18 33.61 -10.12
C VAL A 117 9.73 34.27 -8.87
N VAL A 118 8.94 34.31 -7.80
CA VAL A 118 9.20 35.15 -6.61
C VAL A 118 9.75 34.40 -5.41
N SER A 119 9.71 33.05 -5.41
CA SER A 119 10.33 32.21 -4.39
C SER A 119 10.59 30.84 -4.99
N VAL A 120 11.75 30.27 -4.71
CA VAL A 120 12.15 28.93 -5.13
C VAL A 120 12.94 28.29 -4.01
N VAL A 121 12.42 27.25 -3.38
CA VAL A 121 13.01 26.62 -2.20
C VAL A 121 13.20 25.14 -2.46
N LEU A 122 14.41 24.64 -2.26
CA LEU A 122 14.74 23.23 -2.25
C LEU A 122 14.49 22.66 -0.86
N HIS A 123 13.69 21.60 -0.77
CA HIS A 123 13.53 20.77 0.42
C HIS A 123 14.30 19.46 0.27
N ARG A 124 15.09 19.13 1.30
CA ARG A 124 15.86 17.88 1.45
C ARG A 124 15.58 17.17 2.76
N ASP A 125 14.72 17.73 3.57
CA ASP A 125 14.32 17.21 4.88
C ASP A 125 13.12 16.25 4.83
N GLU A 126 12.60 15.99 3.64
CA GLU A 126 11.58 14.97 3.40
C GLU A 126 12.18 13.74 2.68
N SER A 127 11.35 12.74 2.40
CA SER A 127 11.78 11.46 1.80
C SER A 127 12.40 11.61 0.41
N THR A 128 12.03 12.66 -0.33
CA THR A 128 12.46 12.89 -1.70
C THR A 128 12.79 14.38 -1.88
N PRO A 129 13.99 14.75 -2.38
CA PRO A 129 14.32 16.14 -2.69
C PRO A 129 13.31 16.73 -3.69
N HIS A 130 12.79 17.90 -3.39
CA HIS A 130 11.84 18.60 -4.26
C HIS A 130 11.95 20.12 -4.12
N ILE A 131 11.50 20.83 -5.15
CA ILE A 131 11.48 22.29 -5.18
C ILE A 131 10.04 22.77 -5.05
N HIS A 132 9.82 23.71 -4.16
CA HIS A 132 8.63 24.55 -4.11
C HIS A 132 8.93 25.90 -4.74
N ALA A 133 8.16 26.27 -5.78
CA ALA A 133 8.25 27.59 -6.39
C ALA A 133 6.91 28.35 -6.28
N ALA A 134 7.00 29.68 -6.18
CA ALA A 134 5.87 30.59 -6.23
C ALA A 134 5.95 31.44 -7.50
N VAL A 135 4.91 31.37 -8.32
CA VAL A 135 4.83 32.11 -9.57
C VAL A 135 3.62 33.05 -9.53
N VAL A 136 3.85 34.36 -9.66
CA VAL A 136 2.77 35.35 -9.76
C VAL A 136 2.33 35.43 -11.23
N PRO A 137 1.06 35.11 -11.59
CA PRO A 137 0.64 34.98 -12.98
C PRO A 137 0.38 36.34 -13.66
N ILE A 138 1.41 37.16 -13.77
CA ILE A 138 1.37 38.41 -14.51
C ILE A 138 1.62 38.11 -15.98
N VAL A 139 0.72 38.60 -16.83
CA VAL A 139 0.81 38.48 -18.28
C VAL A 139 0.59 39.83 -18.96
N THR A 140 1.23 40.02 -20.10
CA THR A 140 1.05 41.19 -20.95
C THR A 140 0.18 40.82 -22.16
N GLY A 141 -0.68 41.70 -22.58
CA GLY A 141 -1.49 41.51 -23.78
C GLY A 141 -3.02 41.49 -23.56
N GLU A 142 -3.75 41.31 -24.62
CA GLU A 142 -5.19 41.31 -24.58
C GLU A 142 -5.76 40.06 -23.86
N ARG A 143 -6.87 40.27 -23.17
CA ARG A 143 -7.61 39.16 -22.55
C ARG A 143 -8.13 38.20 -23.60
N ARG A 144 -7.98 36.89 -23.44
CA ARG A 144 -8.60 35.87 -24.26
C ARG A 144 -10.10 36.17 -24.42
N LYS A 145 -10.59 36.10 -25.64
CA LYS A 145 -12.05 36.13 -25.92
C LYS A 145 -12.62 34.83 -25.34
N VAL A 146 -13.51 34.94 -24.36
CA VAL A 146 -14.38 33.83 -23.99
C VAL A 146 -15.19 33.49 -25.24
N LYS A 147 -15.15 32.19 -25.68
CA LYS A 147 -16.08 31.74 -26.71
C LYS A 147 -17.48 32.07 -26.21
N GLU A 148 -18.18 33.00 -26.89
CA GLU A 148 -19.56 33.32 -26.56
C GLU A 148 -20.35 32.02 -26.61
N LYS A 149 -20.92 31.62 -25.48
CA LYS A 149 -22.04 30.67 -25.50
C LYS A 149 -23.10 31.36 -26.33
N ARG A 150 -23.41 30.84 -27.50
CA ARG A 150 -24.54 31.32 -28.32
C ARG A 150 -25.79 31.16 -27.46
N ILE A 151 -26.20 32.25 -26.82
CA ILE A 151 -27.54 32.43 -26.31
C ILE A 151 -28.27 33.13 -27.46
N PRO A 152 -29.27 32.49 -28.09
CA PRO A 152 -30.05 33.16 -29.12
C PRO A 152 -30.81 34.31 -28.48
N ASP A 153 -30.76 35.46 -29.14
CA ASP A 153 -31.62 36.63 -28.97
C ASP A 153 -31.73 37.28 -27.57
N LYS A 154 -30.75 38.11 -27.23
CA LYS A 154 -31.02 39.42 -26.64
C LYS A 154 -30.16 40.45 -27.38
N PRO A 155 -30.73 41.56 -27.90
CA PRO A 155 -29.96 42.64 -28.50
C PRO A 155 -29.14 43.30 -27.42
N GLY A 156 -27.95 42.76 -27.18
CA GLY A 156 -26.99 43.27 -26.20
C GLY A 156 -26.27 44.48 -26.77
N LYS A 157 -26.27 45.59 -26.05
CA LYS A 157 -25.43 46.76 -26.31
C LYS A 157 -24.02 46.28 -26.70
N LYS A 158 -23.57 46.62 -27.92
CA LYS A 158 -22.20 46.39 -28.37
C LYS A 158 -21.24 47.04 -27.37
N LYS A 159 -20.66 46.27 -26.46
CA LYS A 159 -19.61 46.79 -25.59
C LYS A 159 -18.35 46.96 -26.43
N TYR A 160 -18.06 48.17 -26.83
CA TYR A 160 -16.79 48.54 -27.43
C TYR A 160 -15.70 48.23 -26.42
N ARG A 161 -14.90 47.21 -26.71
CA ARG A 161 -13.75 46.87 -25.89
C ARG A 161 -12.54 47.57 -26.45
N LYS A 162 -11.98 48.49 -25.69
CA LYS A 162 -10.72 49.13 -26.02
C LYS A 162 -9.65 48.02 -26.08
N LYS A 163 -9.01 47.84 -27.23
CA LYS A 163 -7.87 46.97 -27.39
C LYS A 163 -6.70 47.59 -26.67
N SER A 164 -6.03 46.84 -25.80
CA SER A 164 -4.84 47.26 -25.10
C SER A 164 -3.84 46.10 -25.14
N PRO A 165 -3.04 46.03 -26.23
CA PRO A 165 -2.08 44.95 -26.42
C PRO A 165 -1.01 44.93 -25.33
N ASP A 166 -0.68 46.07 -24.72
CA ASP A 166 0.35 46.20 -23.69
C ASP A 166 -0.21 46.17 -22.26
N ALA A 167 -1.49 45.79 -22.09
CA ALA A 167 -2.09 45.79 -20.76
C ALA A 167 -1.46 44.68 -19.90
N VAL A 168 -0.86 45.11 -18.77
CA VAL A 168 -0.37 44.21 -17.73
C VAL A 168 -1.57 43.70 -16.91
N ARG A 169 -1.67 42.38 -16.77
CA ARG A 169 -2.82 41.71 -16.14
C ARG A 169 -2.38 40.58 -15.21
N LEU A 170 -3.05 40.47 -14.09
CA LEU A 170 -3.00 39.27 -13.27
C LEU A 170 -4.00 38.26 -13.87
N CYS A 171 -3.52 37.20 -14.52
CA CYS A 171 -4.37 36.27 -15.27
C CYS A 171 -3.87 34.83 -15.22
N ASN A 172 -4.34 34.10 -14.23
CA ASN A 172 -4.04 32.68 -14.10
C ASN A 172 -4.52 31.82 -15.30
N ASP A 173 -5.69 32.15 -15.91
CA ASP A 173 -6.24 31.33 -16.99
C ASP A 173 -5.38 31.37 -18.27
N ASP A 174 -4.62 32.44 -18.47
CA ASP A 174 -3.69 32.53 -19.60
C ASP A 174 -2.41 31.71 -19.33
N VAL A 175 -2.00 31.57 -18.06
CA VAL A 175 -0.83 30.78 -17.62
C VAL A 175 -1.20 29.29 -17.48
N MET A 176 -2.31 28.97 -16.85
CA MET A 176 -2.74 27.58 -16.59
C MET A 176 -3.85 27.11 -17.54
N SER A 177 -3.77 27.46 -18.81
CA SER A 177 -4.68 26.89 -19.81
C SER A 177 -4.34 25.43 -20.06
N ARG A 178 -5.34 24.61 -20.44
CA ARG A 178 -5.14 23.17 -20.73
C ARG A 178 -3.99 22.91 -21.71
N VAL A 179 -3.88 23.74 -22.74
CA VAL A 179 -2.80 23.63 -23.74
C VAL A 179 -1.44 23.92 -23.08
N LYS A 180 -1.35 24.99 -22.30
CA LYS A 180 -0.10 25.36 -21.59
C LYS A 180 0.31 24.31 -20.57
N LEU A 181 -0.63 23.77 -19.82
CA LEU A 181 -0.32 22.70 -18.84
C LEU A 181 0.25 21.45 -19.52
N LYS A 182 -0.20 21.10 -20.72
CA LYS A 182 0.40 20.01 -21.50
C LYS A 182 1.80 20.39 -21.99
N GLU A 183 1.97 21.57 -22.56
CA GLU A 183 3.26 22.09 -23.00
C GLU A 183 4.30 22.14 -21.86
N TYR A 184 3.89 22.50 -20.65
CA TYR A 184 4.77 22.49 -19.49
C TYR A 184 5.26 21.09 -19.12
N GLN A 185 4.40 20.07 -19.20
CA GLN A 185 4.82 18.69 -18.97
C GLN A 185 5.87 18.23 -20.01
N ASP A 186 5.68 18.62 -21.28
CA ASP A 186 6.58 18.25 -22.37
C ASP A 186 7.93 18.97 -22.22
N THR A 187 7.92 20.29 -22.07
CA THR A 187 9.16 21.10 -21.95
C THR A 187 9.92 20.87 -20.65
N TYR A 188 9.24 20.55 -19.58
CA TYR A 188 9.88 20.22 -18.30
C TYR A 188 10.59 18.87 -18.39
N ALA A 189 9.94 17.88 -18.99
CA ALA A 189 10.59 16.57 -19.20
C ALA A 189 11.80 16.67 -20.12
N GLU A 190 11.73 17.50 -21.18
CA GLU A 190 12.87 17.79 -22.05
C GLU A 190 14.03 18.42 -21.26
N ALA A 191 13.76 19.41 -20.42
CA ALA A 191 14.77 20.08 -19.60
C ALA A 191 15.42 19.11 -18.58
N MET A 192 14.68 18.12 -18.08
CA MET A 192 15.16 17.16 -17.07
C MET A 192 15.69 15.85 -17.67
N ALA A 193 15.69 15.70 -19.00
CA ALA A 193 16.12 14.48 -19.68
C ALA A 193 17.59 14.09 -19.36
N GLY A 194 18.49 15.09 -19.19
CA GLY A 194 19.88 14.89 -18.82
C GLY A 194 20.09 14.19 -17.46
N TYR A 195 19.07 14.16 -16.62
CA TYR A 195 19.05 13.47 -15.33
C TYR A 195 18.43 12.06 -15.42
N GLY A 196 18.11 11.57 -16.62
CA GLY A 196 17.44 10.27 -16.81
C GLY A 196 15.96 10.29 -16.46
N LEU A 197 15.37 11.47 -16.27
CA LEU A 197 13.96 11.66 -16.03
C LEU A 197 13.20 11.83 -17.35
N GLN A 198 12.04 11.23 -17.46
CA GLN A 198 11.21 11.28 -18.66
C GLN A 198 9.79 11.79 -18.35
N ARG A 199 9.08 12.16 -19.39
CA ARG A 199 7.69 12.58 -19.31
C ARG A 199 6.79 11.46 -18.77
N GLY A 200 5.87 11.78 -17.90
CA GLY A 200 4.78 10.87 -17.51
C GLY A 200 3.92 10.47 -18.71
N ILE A 201 3.23 9.33 -18.59
CA ILE A 201 2.39 8.76 -19.66
C ILE A 201 1.17 9.66 -19.89
N ASP A 202 1.03 10.17 -21.13
CA ASP A 202 -0.14 10.97 -21.52
C ASP A 202 -1.40 10.08 -21.53
N GLY A 203 -2.47 10.55 -20.90
CA GLY A 203 -3.71 9.78 -20.77
C GLY A 203 -3.67 8.70 -19.67
N SER A 204 -2.64 8.67 -18.83
CA SER A 204 -2.63 7.78 -17.65
C SER A 204 -3.88 7.93 -16.81
N VAL A 205 -4.41 6.80 -16.31
CA VAL A 205 -5.51 6.78 -15.33
C VAL A 205 -5.10 7.27 -13.94
N ALA A 206 -3.78 7.43 -13.70
CA ALA A 206 -3.26 8.00 -12.47
C ALA A 206 -3.81 9.42 -12.27
N ARG A 207 -4.49 9.63 -11.16
CA ARG A 207 -5.04 10.94 -10.79
C ARG A 207 -4.17 11.56 -9.71
N HIS A 208 -3.98 12.87 -9.83
CA HIS A 208 -3.44 13.64 -8.70
C HIS A 208 -4.44 13.56 -7.54
N ILE A 209 -3.97 13.06 -6.42
CA ILE A 209 -4.71 13.07 -5.15
C ILE A 209 -4.06 14.10 -4.23
N SER A 210 -4.86 14.82 -3.45
CA SER A 210 -4.34 15.77 -2.47
C SER A 210 -3.50 15.04 -1.41
N THR A 211 -2.54 15.73 -0.80
CA THR A 211 -1.74 15.17 0.32
C THR A 211 -2.64 14.63 1.44
N GLN A 212 -3.73 15.32 1.76
CA GLN A 212 -4.71 14.86 2.77
C GLN A 212 -5.43 13.58 2.34
N GLU A 213 -5.78 13.47 1.08
CA GLU A 213 -6.41 12.27 0.53
C GLU A 213 -5.42 11.11 0.47
N PHE A 214 -4.16 11.36 0.10
CA PHE A 214 -3.08 10.38 0.14
C PHE A 214 -2.91 9.82 1.55
N TYR A 215 -2.78 10.66 2.58
CA TYR A 215 -2.66 10.19 3.96
C TYR A 215 -3.90 9.45 4.45
N ARG A 216 -5.10 9.90 4.11
CA ARG A 216 -6.33 9.15 4.44
C ARG A 216 -6.34 7.77 3.80
N ASN A 217 -5.97 7.67 2.54
CA ASN A 217 -5.89 6.40 1.82
C ASN A 217 -4.79 5.49 2.38
N ALA A 218 -3.63 6.06 2.74
CA ALA A 218 -2.53 5.34 3.37
C ALA A 218 -2.93 4.79 4.75
N ILE A 219 -3.58 5.60 5.60
CA ILE A 219 -4.09 5.17 6.91
C ILE A 219 -5.17 4.09 6.75
N ALA A 220 -6.10 4.26 5.81
CA ALA A 220 -7.13 3.26 5.53
C ALA A 220 -6.51 1.95 5.01
N GLY A 221 -5.50 2.03 4.13
CA GLY A 221 -4.74 0.88 3.65
C GLY A 221 -3.99 0.16 4.76
N GLN A 222 -3.34 0.90 5.66
CA GLN A 222 -2.66 0.35 6.84
C GLN A 222 -3.64 -0.39 7.77
N LYS A 223 -4.81 0.21 8.03
CA LYS A 223 -5.85 -0.43 8.84
C LYS A 223 -6.34 -1.73 8.21
N ASN A 224 -6.66 -1.71 6.91
CA ASN A 224 -7.09 -2.91 6.20
C ASN A 224 -6.01 -4.02 6.23
N LEU A 225 -4.74 -3.64 6.09
CA LEU A 225 -3.62 -4.59 6.19
C LEU A 225 -3.53 -5.18 7.59
N GLN A 226 -3.68 -4.37 8.65
CA GLN A 226 -3.67 -4.84 10.03
C GLN A 226 -4.85 -5.79 10.29
N ASP A 227 -6.05 -5.44 9.84
CA ASP A 227 -7.25 -6.29 9.96
C ASP A 227 -7.04 -7.66 9.26
N ASN A 228 -6.39 -7.67 8.09
CA ASN A 228 -6.03 -8.88 7.37
C ASN A 228 -5.00 -9.74 8.13
N ILE A 229 -3.97 -9.11 8.70
CA ILE A 229 -2.96 -9.79 9.53
C ILE A 229 -3.64 -10.44 10.73
N ASP A 230 -4.50 -9.72 11.44
CA ASP A 230 -5.22 -10.24 12.60
C ASP A 230 -6.16 -11.41 12.21
N ALA A 231 -6.79 -11.35 11.06
CA ALA A 231 -7.61 -12.45 10.53
C ALA A 231 -6.75 -13.68 10.20
N LEU A 232 -5.59 -13.51 9.57
CA LEU A 232 -4.66 -14.61 9.28
C LEU A 232 -4.11 -15.26 10.55
N LEU A 233 -3.75 -14.47 11.56
CA LEU A 233 -3.29 -15.00 12.84
C LEU A 233 -4.37 -15.83 13.55
N ARG A 234 -5.64 -15.41 13.48
CA ARG A 234 -6.77 -16.21 14.00
C ARG A 234 -6.94 -17.53 13.28
N ILE A 235 -6.82 -17.52 11.95
CA ILE A 235 -6.89 -18.74 11.13
C ILE A 235 -5.73 -19.69 11.46
N GLU A 236 -4.52 -19.16 11.60
CA GLU A 236 -3.34 -19.95 11.99
C GLU A 236 -3.54 -20.61 13.36
N GLU A 237 -3.99 -19.87 14.35
CA GLU A 237 -4.27 -20.41 15.69
C GLU A 237 -5.35 -21.51 15.65
N GLN A 238 -6.42 -21.30 14.87
CA GLN A 238 -7.47 -22.33 14.69
C GLN A 238 -6.90 -23.59 14.04
N LYS A 239 -6.07 -23.46 13.00
CA LYS A 239 -5.39 -24.60 12.37
C LYS A 239 -4.45 -25.32 13.35
N ARG A 240 -3.68 -24.58 14.14
CA ARG A 240 -2.78 -25.13 15.15
C ARG A 240 -3.55 -25.97 16.17
N GLN A 241 -4.67 -25.45 16.67
CA GLN A 241 -5.53 -26.18 17.62
C GLN A 241 -6.19 -27.40 16.98
N ALA A 242 -6.58 -27.34 15.71
CA ALA A 242 -7.13 -28.47 14.98
C ALA A 242 -6.08 -29.59 14.80
N VAL A 243 -4.85 -29.24 14.43
CA VAL A 243 -3.73 -30.18 14.32
C VAL A 243 -3.44 -30.86 15.67
N GLU A 244 -3.44 -30.11 16.75
CA GLU A 244 -3.18 -30.67 18.08
C GLU A 244 -4.31 -31.65 18.50
N ARG A 245 -5.57 -31.30 18.23
CA ARG A 245 -6.70 -32.22 18.46
C ARG A 245 -6.58 -33.51 17.65
N LEU A 246 -6.20 -33.41 16.38
CA LEU A 246 -6.00 -34.58 15.53
C LEU A 246 -4.86 -35.49 16.01
N LYS A 247 -3.75 -34.88 16.49
CA LYS A 247 -2.66 -35.64 17.10
C LYS A 247 -3.09 -36.38 18.37
N GLN A 248 -3.89 -35.73 19.23
CA GLN A 248 -4.42 -36.37 20.43
C GLN A 248 -5.34 -37.56 20.04
N GLN A 249 -6.24 -37.38 19.10
CA GLN A 249 -7.10 -38.46 18.59
C GLN A 249 -6.30 -39.58 17.97
N GLU A 250 -5.27 -39.32 17.20
CA GLU A 250 -4.36 -40.35 16.66
C GLU A 250 -3.68 -41.12 17.79
N GLN A 251 -3.16 -40.41 18.79
CA GLN A 251 -2.51 -41.05 19.94
C GLN A 251 -3.48 -41.95 20.75
N GLU A 252 -4.68 -41.47 21.01
CA GLU A 252 -5.73 -42.27 21.67
C GLU A 252 -6.12 -43.49 20.86
N ALA A 253 -6.32 -43.33 19.55
CA ALA A 253 -6.62 -44.45 18.66
C ALA A 253 -5.50 -45.48 18.61
N ARG A 254 -4.25 -45.03 18.59
CA ARG A 254 -3.07 -45.88 18.61
C ARG A 254 -2.96 -46.65 19.92
N THR A 255 -3.15 -45.97 21.06
CA THR A 255 -3.15 -46.63 22.38
C THR A 255 -4.26 -47.66 22.48
N GLY A 256 -5.46 -47.33 22.02
CA GLY A 256 -6.58 -48.28 21.98
C GLY A 256 -6.31 -49.49 21.08
N TYR A 257 -5.65 -49.28 19.95
CA TYR A 257 -5.24 -50.40 19.05
C TYR A 257 -4.21 -51.32 19.75
N GLU A 258 -3.16 -50.77 20.38
CA GLU A 258 -2.15 -51.59 21.07
C GLU A 258 -2.78 -52.35 22.27
N GLN A 259 -3.68 -51.77 23.01
CA GLN A 259 -4.43 -52.43 24.08
C GLN A 259 -5.30 -53.60 23.53
N ALA A 260 -6.02 -53.35 22.45
CA ALA A 260 -6.85 -54.38 21.81
C ALA A 260 -6.00 -55.52 21.23
N LYS A 261 -4.81 -55.21 20.68
CA LYS A 261 -3.83 -56.17 20.19
C LYS A 261 -3.29 -57.05 21.34
N ALA A 262 -2.85 -56.40 22.45
CA ALA A 262 -2.36 -57.13 23.62
C ALA A 262 -3.45 -58.05 24.23
N MET A 263 -4.69 -57.57 24.31
CA MET A 263 -5.82 -58.41 24.78
C MET A 263 -6.09 -59.60 23.87
N ARG A 264 -5.97 -59.39 22.55
CA ARG A 264 -6.10 -60.48 21.58
C ARG A 264 -4.98 -61.52 21.75
N GLU A 265 -3.73 -61.10 21.87
CA GLU A 265 -2.59 -61.98 22.10
C GLU A 265 -2.72 -62.77 23.40
N HIS A 266 -3.17 -62.11 24.48
CA HIS A 266 -3.43 -62.79 25.76
C HIS A 266 -4.54 -63.87 25.62
N LYS A 267 -5.66 -63.53 24.94
CA LYS A 267 -6.76 -64.47 24.68
C LYS A 267 -6.34 -65.65 23.79
N THR A 268 -5.42 -65.41 22.82
CA THR A 268 -4.86 -66.45 21.97
C THR A 268 -3.99 -67.42 22.82
N ALA A 269 -3.15 -66.88 23.69
CA ALA A 269 -2.33 -67.68 24.62
C ALA A 269 -3.18 -68.51 25.60
N GLU A 270 -4.26 -67.90 26.18
CA GLU A 270 -5.22 -68.66 27.00
C GLU A 270 -5.90 -69.81 26.23
N LEU A 271 -6.25 -69.55 24.96
CA LEU A 271 -6.85 -70.56 24.09
C LEU A 271 -5.85 -71.71 23.85
N GLU A 272 -4.61 -71.39 23.48
CA GLU A 272 -3.57 -72.41 23.26
C GLU A 272 -3.29 -73.21 24.54
N ALA A 273 -3.24 -72.61 25.70
CA ALA A 273 -3.06 -73.25 26.99
C ALA A 273 -4.24 -74.24 27.28
N THR A 274 -5.48 -73.72 27.11
CA THR A 274 -6.68 -74.56 27.30
C THR A 274 -6.79 -75.71 26.28
N GLU A 275 -6.38 -75.51 25.03
CA GLU A 275 -6.30 -76.57 24.02
C GLU A 275 -5.23 -77.61 24.40
N HIS A 276 -4.08 -77.18 24.94
CA HIS A 276 -3.04 -78.09 25.42
C HIS A 276 -3.51 -78.92 26.62
N GLU A 277 -4.16 -78.29 27.61
CA GLU A 277 -4.79 -78.94 28.73
C GLU A 277 -5.85 -79.95 28.29
N LEU A 278 -6.75 -79.57 27.35
CA LEU A 278 -7.77 -80.42 26.78
C LEU A 278 -7.15 -81.65 26.07
N LYS A 279 -6.02 -81.42 25.37
CA LYS A 279 -5.27 -82.48 24.70
C LYS A 279 -4.61 -83.46 25.71
N ALA A 280 -4.07 -82.91 26.83
CA ALA A 280 -3.56 -83.73 27.90
C ALA A 280 -4.69 -84.62 28.56
N VAL A 281 -5.81 -83.98 28.94
CA VAL A 281 -6.96 -84.64 29.50
C VAL A 281 -7.54 -85.68 28.55
N LYS A 282 -7.64 -85.38 27.23
CA LYS A 282 -8.02 -86.39 26.22
C LYS A 282 -7.05 -87.56 26.10
N GLY A 283 -5.76 -87.30 26.31
CA GLY A 283 -4.67 -88.27 26.39
C GLY A 283 -4.83 -89.20 27.60
N GLU A 284 -5.06 -88.65 28.79
CA GLU A 284 -5.32 -89.43 30.01
C GLU A 284 -6.60 -90.25 29.95
N LEU A 285 -7.69 -89.71 29.39
CA LEU A 285 -8.95 -90.37 29.18
C LEU A 285 -8.85 -91.58 28.17
N LYS A 286 -7.95 -91.49 27.19
CA LYS A 286 -7.67 -92.58 26.29
C LYS A 286 -6.99 -93.77 27.03
N THR A 287 -6.21 -93.47 28.06
CA THR A 287 -5.51 -94.49 28.85
C THR A 287 -6.41 -95.11 29.91
N GLU A 288 -7.49 -94.45 30.40
CA GLU A 288 -8.29 -94.86 31.56
C GLU A 288 -9.74 -95.38 31.17
N LYS A 289 -10.08 -95.76 29.97
CA LYS A 289 -11.38 -96.25 29.58
C LYS A 289 -12.64 -95.47 30.04
N LEU A 290 -12.56 -94.20 30.17
CA LEU A 290 -13.71 -93.30 30.56
C LEU A 290 -14.26 -92.51 29.37
N LYS A 291 -14.90 -93.20 28.41
CA LYS A 291 -15.42 -92.60 27.16
C LYS A 291 -16.68 -91.75 27.26
N SER A 292 -17.36 -91.60 28.39
CA SER A 292 -18.67 -90.92 28.51
C SER A 292 -18.74 -89.58 29.11
N ALA A 293 -17.76 -89.23 29.99
CA ALA A 293 -17.82 -87.90 30.69
C ALA A 293 -17.12 -86.76 29.95
N ALA A 294 -16.24 -87.07 28.99
CA ALA A 294 -15.41 -86.03 28.32
C ALA A 294 -16.10 -85.36 27.16
N ALA A 295 -17.15 -85.87 26.59
CA ALA A 295 -17.90 -85.30 25.45
C ALA A 295 -18.75 -84.09 25.86
N GLU A 296 -19.25 -84.01 27.11
CA GLU A 296 -20.11 -82.95 27.61
C GLU A 296 -19.29 -81.67 28.00
N VAL A 297 -18.08 -81.85 28.56
CA VAL A 297 -17.22 -80.72 28.94
C VAL A 297 -16.60 -80.05 27.73
N GLY A 298 -16.27 -80.78 26.68
CA GLY A 298 -15.65 -80.24 25.46
C GLY A 298 -16.59 -79.35 24.63
N PHE A 299 -17.88 -79.66 24.62
CA PHE A 299 -18.85 -78.89 23.84
C PHE A 299 -19.12 -77.49 24.41
N ASN A 300 -19.19 -77.35 25.73
CA ASN A 300 -19.44 -76.08 26.41
C ASN A 300 -18.27 -75.08 26.36
N ILE A 301 -17.02 -75.53 26.24
CA ILE A 301 -15.85 -74.71 26.14
C ILE A 301 -15.67 -74.08 24.73
N VAL A 302 -15.98 -74.83 23.68
CA VAL A 302 -15.86 -74.39 22.28
C VAL A 302 -16.90 -73.30 21.92
N GLU A 303 -18.14 -73.39 22.41
CA GLU A 303 -19.13 -72.28 22.21
C GLU A 303 -18.85 -70.99 22.94
N GLY A 304 -18.26 -71.06 24.14
CA GLY A 304 -17.90 -69.86 24.92
C GLY A 304 -16.76 -69.00 24.34
N ILE A 305 -15.83 -69.63 23.58
CA ILE A 305 -14.65 -68.99 23.01
C ILE A 305 -14.93 -68.31 21.67
N GLY A 306 -15.85 -68.88 20.86
CA GLY A 306 -16.22 -68.32 19.56
C GLY A 306 -16.85 -66.95 19.58
N SER A 307 -17.53 -66.61 20.73
CA SER A 307 -18.21 -65.31 20.91
C SER A 307 -17.28 -64.18 21.42
N LEU A 308 -16.08 -64.51 21.90
CA LEU A 308 -15.17 -63.54 22.56
C LEU A 308 -14.06 -62.96 21.66
N VAL A 309 -13.87 -63.50 20.46
CA VAL A 309 -12.88 -62.98 19.51
C VAL A 309 -13.51 -61.82 18.70
N GLY A 310 -13.60 -60.67 19.32
CA GLY A 310 -14.15 -59.47 18.70
C GLY A 310 -13.30 -58.91 17.56
N THR A 311 -13.21 -59.63 16.45
CA THR A 311 -12.51 -59.21 15.22
C THR A 311 -13.06 -57.89 14.65
N SER A 312 -14.32 -57.54 14.96
CA SER A 312 -14.96 -56.30 14.46
C SER A 312 -14.40 -55.00 15.11
N LYS A 313 -14.00 -55.05 16.41
CA LYS A 313 -13.55 -53.86 17.15
C LYS A 313 -12.12 -53.46 16.75
N VAL A 314 -11.26 -54.44 16.52
CA VAL A 314 -9.87 -54.20 16.06
C VAL A 314 -9.86 -53.65 14.63
N LYS A 315 -10.64 -54.20 13.71
CA LYS A 315 -10.80 -53.69 12.34
C LYS A 315 -11.35 -52.24 12.33
N ARG A 316 -12.26 -51.91 13.22
CA ARG A 316 -12.84 -50.55 13.33
C ARG A 316 -11.81 -49.54 13.81
N GLN A 317 -10.91 -49.91 14.74
CA GLN A 317 -9.83 -49.05 15.22
C GLN A 317 -8.73 -48.88 14.18
N GLU A 318 -8.36 -49.92 13.43
CA GLU A 318 -7.42 -49.81 12.31
C GLU A 318 -7.94 -48.88 11.20
N GLN A 319 -9.22 -48.93 10.88
CA GLN A 319 -9.84 -48.00 9.92
C GLN A 319 -9.86 -46.55 10.43
N GLN A 320 -10.11 -46.31 11.72
CA GLN A 320 -10.07 -45.00 12.34
C GLN A 320 -8.65 -44.39 12.29
N ILE A 321 -7.62 -45.17 12.60
CA ILE A 321 -6.22 -44.71 12.50
C ILE A 321 -5.86 -44.34 11.05
N GLY A 322 -6.30 -45.18 10.09
CA GLY A 322 -6.09 -44.91 8.65
C GLY A 322 -6.77 -43.60 8.17
N ALA A 323 -8.02 -43.38 8.59
CA ALA A 323 -8.76 -42.16 8.27
C ALA A 323 -8.09 -40.88 8.87
N LEU A 324 -7.69 -40.92 10.13
CA LEU A 324 -7.00 -39.82 10.82
C LEU A 324 -5.66 -39.50 10.17
N ARG A 325 -4.90 -40.51 9.72
CA ARG A 325 -3.63 -40.27 8.97
C ARG A 325 -3.85 -39.61 7.61
N GLN A 326 -4.94 -39.96 6.90
CA GLN A 326 -5.29 -39.27 5.65
C GLN A 326 -5.73 -37.84 5.87
N GLU A 327 -6.44 -37.54 6.95
CA GLU A 327 -6.85 -36.15 7.32
C GLU A 327 -5.67 -35.29 7.69
N ILE A 328 -4.71 -35.81 8.46
CA ILE A 328 -3.45 -35.10 8.80
C ILE A 328 -2.62 -34.84 7.53
N GLY A 329 -2.52 -35.81 6.61
CA GLY A 329 -1.82 -35.64 5.34
C GLY A 329 -2.44 -34.55 4.42
N ARG A 330 -3.77 -34.37 4.47
CA ARG A 330 -4.46 -33.32 3.71
C ARG A 330 -4.34 -31.92 4.33
N ALA A 331 -3.99 -31.83 5.61
CA ALA A 331 -3.78 -30.54 6.30
C ALA A 331 -2.37 -29.96 6.08
N HIS A 332 -1.46 -30.70 5.43
CA HIS A 332 -0.09 -30.29 5.12
C HIS A 332 0.13 -29.95 3.63
N VAL A 333 -0.92 -29.96 2.80
CA VAL A 333 -0.94 -29.45 1.43
C VAL A 333 -1.79 -28.19 1.37
#